data_34f08a5474f992e8ee4906a5e73081a9
#
_entry.id   34f08a5474f992e8ee4906a5e73081a9
#
_cell.length_a   1.000
_cell.length_b   1.000
_cell.length_c   1.000
_cell.angle_alpha   90.00
_cell.angle_beta   90.00
_cell.angle_gamma   90.00
#
_symmetry.space_group_name_H-M   'P 1'
#
loop_
_entity.id
_entity.type
_entity.pdbx_description
1 polymer ?
#
loop_
_entity_poly.entity_id
_entity_poly.type
_entity_poly.pdbx_seq_one_letter_code
_entity_poly.pdbx_strand_id
1 'polypeptide(L)'
;MSLSRRSSLRLLAAAAGTAALAPLVACQPGGRRAGRTGPWRLGVLQYLQVPAVEVTREGVLQGLAQNGFRPGQNLQVLLRQADGSPARCRRLAQELVAADIDLLVAIGTPALLAAIGAAPGSLPIVFCYCANPWGAGAGGSATEHRANVTGTVTTTAVGELLRVAQLLVPNLQQVGLLYNPAEPNSSFEAELLAQAVAQRQLQLVREVVTDLADLPEAFQLLQRQGVQALIKVEDYVTLEGFDQLAALALQARLPLLAEEPDDAGVLGCLAMVGWRSIQDGQRAGELASQVLRGTAPASLPMQPPGDPGLWLNRDTARRLGIPLPASLLTQAQAVLG
;
A
#
# COMPACT_ATOMS: atom_id res chain seq x y z
N MET A 1 10.27 -86.83 29.15
CA MET A 1 11.56 -86.98 29.82
C MET A 1 12.15 -85.56 29.76
N SER A 2 12.05 -84.87 30.83
CA SER A 2 12.99 -84.77 31.95
C SER A 2 14.02 -83.67 31.76
N LEU A 3 13.69 -82.52 32.44
CA LEU A 3 14.60 -81.75 33.32
C LEU A 3 15.87 -81.13 32.67
N SER A 4 16.34 -79.98 32.96
CA SER A 4 16.54 -79.38 34.24
C SER A 4 16.98 -77.91 34.11
N ARG A 5 16.49 -77.12 35.02
CA ARG A 5 16.93 -75.84 35.60
C ARG A 5 18.44 -75.65 35.75
N ARG A 6 18.87 -74.44 35.60
CA ARG A 6 19.60 -73.61 36.62
C ARG A 6 20.50 -72.59 35.93
N SER A 7 20.15 -71.31 36.06
CA SER A 7 20.73 -70.30 36.95
C SER A 7 22.14 -69.84 36.60
N SER A 8 22.23 -68.54 36.27
CA SER A 8 23.18 -67.57 36.86
C SER A 8 23.08 -66.27 36.13
N LEU A 9 22.46 -65.29 36.65
CA LEU A 9 22.94 -64.07 37.32
C LEU A 9 24.23 -63.43 36.76
N ARG A 10 24.02 -62.06 36.54
CA ARG A 10 24.99 -60.95 36.49
C ARG A 10 25.50 -60.62 35.05
N LEU A 11 25.28 -59.42 34.55
CA LEU A 11 25.80 -58.13 35.00
C LEU A 11 24.99 -57.01 34.32
N LEU A 12 24.50 -56.03 35.11
CA LEU A 12 24.06 -54.73 34.70
C LEU A 12 25.25 -53.92 34.13
N ALA A 13 25.19 -53.51 32.89
CA ALA A 13 26.00 -52.41 32.39
C ALA A 13 25.06 -51.26 32.11
N ALA A 14 25.07 -50.23 32.96
CA ALA A 14 24.39 -48.98 32.80
C ALA A 14 25.08 -48.21 31.66
N ALA A 15 24.46 -48.16 30.49
CA ALA A 15 24.82 -47.19 29.45
C ALA A 15 24.05 -45.89 29.75
N ALA A 16 24.75 -44.95 30.40
CA ALA A 16 24.28 -43.56 30.49
C ALA A 16 24.26 -42.95 29.12
N GLY A 17 23.10 -42.93 28.48
CA GLY A 17 22.86 -42.18 27.27
C GLY A 17 22.80 -40.70 27.61
N THR A 18 23.88 -39.97 27.30
CA THR A 18 23.87 -38.52 27.26
C THR A 18 22.95 -38.08 26.11
N ALA A 19 21.71 -37.77 26.47
CA ALA A 19 20.82 -37.04 25.57
C ALA A 19 21.43 -35.65 25.35
N ALA A 20 22.07 -35.46 24.21
CA ALA A 20 22.43 -34.13 23.73
C ALA A 20 21.14 -33.34 23.48
N LEU A 21 20.80 -32.50 24.44
CA LEU A 21 19.83 -31.42 24.25
C LEU A 21 20.42 -30.51 23.19
N ALA A 22 20.04 -30.72 21.92
CA ALA A 22 20.21 -29.70 20.88
C ALA A 22 19.43 -28.46 21.35
N PRO A 23 20.05 -27.29 21.42
CA PRO A 23 19.28 -26.09 21.69
C PRO A 23 18.29 -25.93 20.57
N LEU A 24 16.99 -26.02 20.88
CA LEU A 24 15.94 -25.47 20.05
C LEU A 24 16.27 -23.98 19.90
N VAL A 25 16.84 -23.61 18.78
CA VAL A 25 16.91 -22.22 18.36
C VAL A 25 15.46 -21.82 18.11
N ALA A 26 14.81 -21.38 19.20
CA ALA A 26 13.56 -20.66 19.09
C ALA A 26 13.88 -19.46 18.21
N CYS A 27 13.30 -19.41 17.01
CA CYS A 27 13.21 -18.19 16.22
C CYS A 27 12.57 -17.15 17.14
N GLN A 28 13.37 -16.27 17.72
CA GLN A 28 12.87 -15.15 18.50
C GLN A 28 12.18 -14.21 17.51
N PRO A 29 10.87 -13.99 17.64
CA PRO A 29 10.18 -13.04 16.81
C PRO A 29 10.73 -11.65 17.14
N GLY A 30 11.13 -10.92 16.11
CA GLY A 30 11.31 -9.49 16.00
C GLY A 30 11.66 -8.66 17.23
N GLY A 31 12.66 -9.08 18.00
CA GLY A 31 13.21 -8.29 19.10
C GLY A 31 14.45 -7.53 18.66
N ARG A 32 14.79 -6.42 19.35
CA ARG A 32 16.06 -5.72 19.21
C ARG A 32 17.21 -6.71 18.99
N ARG A 33 18.05 -6.50 17.99
CA ARG A 33 19.28 -7.30 17.84
C ARG A 33 20.01 -7.33 19.17
N ALA A 34 20.33 -8.52 19.66
CA ALA A 34 20.92 -8.74 20.99
C ALA A 34 22.15 -7.83 21.21
N GLY A 35 22.14 -7.04 22.29
CA GLY A 35 23.25 -6.16 22.67
C GLY A 35 23.12 -4.69 22.24
N ARG A 36 22.10 -4.27 21.52
CA ARG A 36 21.94 -2.86 21.15
C ARG A 36 21.37 -2.02 22.29
N THR A 37 22.15 -1.04 22.74
CA THR A 37 21.74 0.05 23.62
C THR A 37 21.62 1.33 22.80
N GLY A 38 20.57 2.14 22.98
CA GLY A 38 20.38 3.39 22.23
C GLY A 38 18.99 3.48 21.58
N PRO A 39 18.72 4.54 20.81
CA PRO A 39 17.42 4.70 20.15
C PRO A 39 17.18 3.64 19.10
N TRP A 40 15.92 3.33 18.85
CA TRP A 40 15.50 2.53 17.70
C TRP A 40 15.88 3.21 16.39
N ARG A 41 16.24 2.45 15.37
CA ARG A 41 16.61 2.98 14.04
C ARG A 41 15.59 2.56 13.02
N LEU A 42 14.83 3.53 12.54
CA LEU A 42 13.79 3.38 11.51
C LEU A 42 14.35 3.81 10.16
N GLY A 43 14.44 2.90 9.21
CA GLY A 43 14.60 3.26 7.81
C GLY A 43 13.24 3.60 7.20
N VAL A 44 13.14 4.71 6.48
CA VAL A 44 11.95 5.06 5.69
C VAL A 44 12.37 5.20 4.24
N LEU A 45 11.83 4.35 3.38
CA LEU A 45 12.04 4.36 1.94
C LEU A 45 10.76 4.86 1.26
N GLN A 46 10.86 6.01 0.62
CA GLN A 46 9.76 6.68 -0.07
C GLN A 46 10.03 6.67 -1.58
N TYR A 47 9.05 6.24 -2.40
CA TYR A 47 9.25 6.14 -3.84
C TYR A 47 9.19 7.50 -4.54
N LEU A 48 8.15 8.29 -4.25
CA LEU A 48 7.89 9.58 -4.89
C LEU A 48 7.78 10.68 -3.81
N GLN A 49 8.07 11.92 -4.19
CA GLN A 49 7.91 13.08 -3.32
C GLN A 49 6.76 13.95 -3.80
N VAL A 50 5.54 13.57 -3.40
CA VAL A 50 4.30 14.31 -3.65
C VAL A 50 3.51 14.48 -2.36
N PRO A 51 2.58 15.45 -2.26
CA PRO A 51 1.88 15.76 -1.02
C PRO A 51 1.25 14.54 -0.33
N ALA A 52 0.55 13.68 -1.03
CA ALA A 52 -0.10 12.49 -0.46
C ALA A 52 0.91 11.55 0.22
N VAL A 53 2.05 11.29 -0.42
CA VAL A 53 3.10 10.42 0.10
C VAL A 53 3.81 11.07 1.30
N GLU A 54 4.01 12.40 1.28
CA GLU A 54 4.54 13.15 2.41
C GLU A 54 3.61 13.09 3.63
N VAL A 55 2.30 13.25 3.41
CA VAL A 55 1.26 13.13 4.44
C VAL A 55 1.20 11.70 4.99
N THR A 56 1.32 10.68 4.14
CA THR A 56 1.43 9.28 4.58
C THR A 56 2.62 9.08 5.52
N ARG A 57 3.80 9.58 5.14
CA ARG A 57 5.00 9.51 5.99
C ARG A 57 4.78 10.21 7.34
N GLU A 58 4.16 11.38 7.32
CA GLU A 58 3.81 12.10 8.56
C GLU A 58 2.89 11.24 9.43
N GLY A 59 1.87 10.62 8.84
CA GLY A 59 0.99 9.67 9.51
C GLY A 59 1.75 8.52 10.17
N VAL A 60 2.73 7.92 9.48
CA VAL A 60 3.59 6.88 10.06
C VAL A 60 4.29 7.36 11.32
N LEU A 61 4.89 8.55 11.27
CA LEU A 61 5.58 9.11 12.43
C LEU A 61 4.62 9.47 13.57
N GLN A 62 3.41 9.95 13.25
CA GLN A 62 2.36 10.20 14.23
C GLN A 62 1.90 8.90 14.91
N GLY A 63 1.61 7.85 14.14
CA GLY A 63 1.21 6.53 14.68
C GLY A 63 2.29 5.91 15.57
N LEU A 64 3.56 6.03 15.18
CA LEU A 64 4.70 5.64 16.02
C LEU A 64 4.77 6.47 17.31
N ALA A 65 4.63 7.80 17.22
CA ALA A 65 4.73 8.70 18.38
C ALA A 65 3.61 8.48 19.39
N GLN A 66 2.37 8.25 18.93
CA GLN A 66 1.21 7.89 19.76
C GLN A 66 1.43 6.59 20.52
N ASN A 67 2.25 5.69 19.94
CA ASN A 67 2.62 4.42 20.54
C ASN A 67 3.99 4.45 21.26
N GLY A 68 4.52 5.64 21.58
CA GLY A 68 5.70 5.81 22.42
C GLY A 68 7.04 5.81 21.69
N PHE A 69 7.07 5.71 20.35
CA PHE A 69 8.29 5.80 19.54
C PHE A 69 8.41 7.20 18.92
N ARG A 70 9.22 8.08 19.55
CA ARG A 70 9.28 9.50 19.20
C ARG A 70 10.61 9.87 18.56
N PRO A 71 10.59 10.46 17.35
CA PRO A 71 11.80 10.99 16.71
C PRO A 71 12.55 11.97 17.65
N GLY A 72 13.88 11.86 17.68
CA GLY A 72 14.73 12.70 18.53
C GLY A 72 14.78 12.33 20.00
N GLN A 73 13.93 11.39 20.47
CA GLN A 73 13.96 10.88 21.85
C GLN A 73 14.49 9.43 21.90
N ASN A 74 13.70 8.50 21.41
CA ASN A 74 14.02 7.08 21.42
C ASN A 74 13.94 6.43 20.03
N LEU A 75 13.71 7.24 18.97
CA LEU A 75 13.64 6.83 17.59
C LEU A 75 14.53 7.73 16.72
N GLN A 76 15.45 7.11 15.98
CA GLN A 76 16.24 7.75 14.92
C GLN A 76 15.63 7.37 13.59
N VAL A 77 15.26 8.35 12.76
CA VAL A 77 14.66 8.15 11.44
C VAL A 77 15.69 8.40 10.35
N LEU A 78 15.88 7.43 9.46
CA LEU A 78 16.74 7.51 8.28
C LEU A 78 15.86 7.53 7.05
N LEU A 79 15.52 8.71 6.53
CA LEU A 79 14.70 8.88 5.33
C LEU A 79 15.55 8.76 4.06
N ARG A 80 15.01 8.05 3.06
CA ARG A 80 15.52 7.98 1.69
C ARG A 80 14.37 8.15 0.70
N GLN A 81 14.59 9.00 -0.30
CA GLN A 81 13.60 9.35 -1.32
C GLN A 81 14.14 9.00 -2.70
N ALA A 82 13.37 8.25 -3.47
CA ALA A 82 13.80 7.71 -4.75
C ALA A 82 13.46 8.58 -5.96
N ASP A 83 12.66 9.64 -5.78
CA ASP A 83 12.23 10.59 -6.81
C ASP A 83 11.70 9.88 -8.07
N GLY A 84 10.83 8.88 -7.88
CA GLY A 84 10.20 8.11 -8.96
C GLY A 84 11.13 7.14 -9.71
N SER A 85 12.40 7.00 -9.30
CA SER A 85 13.37 6.13 -9.99
C SER A 85 13.44 4.73 -9.36
N PRO A 86 13.04 3.66 -10.08
CA PRO A 86 13.16 2.29 -9.59
C PRO A 86 14.60 1.86 -9.31
N ALA A 87 15.55 2.33 -10.14
CA ALA A 87 16.97 2.03 -9.94
C ALA A 87 17.53 2.68 -8.68
N ARG A 88 17.19 3.96 -8.45
CA ARG A 88 17.55 4.70 -7.23
C ARG A 88 16.90 4.08 -6.01
N CYS A 89 15.63 3.67 -6.12
CA CYS A 89 14.89 3.04 -5.04
C CYS A 89 15.59 1.76 -4.55
N ARG A 90 16.02 0.89 -5.45
CA ARG A 90 16.78 -0.33 -5.11
C ARG A 90 18.09 -0.02 -4.40
N ARG A 91 18.86 0.96 -4.89
CA ARG A 91 20.12 1.38 -4.26
C ARG A 91 19.89 1.93 -2.85
N LEU A 92 18.88 2.79 -2.69
CA LEU A 92 18.54 3.39 -1.39
C LEU A 92 18.03 2.36 -0.38
N ALA A 93 17.30 1.33 -0.83
CA ALA A 93 16.91 0.19 0.01
C ALA A 93 18.16 -0.54 0.56
N GLN A 94 19.15 -0.80 -0.28
CA GLN A 94 20.42 -1.42 0.13
C GLN A 94 21.20 -0.55 1.12
N GLU A 95 21.23 0.77 0.90
CA GLU A 95 21.86 1.73 1.84
C GLU A 95 21.19 1.71 3.22
N LEU A 96 19.85 1.66 3.26
CA LEU A 96 19.10 1.56 4.53
C LEU A 96 19.39 0.24 5.25
N VAL A 97 19.42 -0.87 4.53
CA VAL A 97 19.76 -2.18 5.11
C VAL A 97 21.19 -2.19 5.66
N ALA A 98 22.14 -1.60 4.92
CA ALA A 98 23.55 -1.48 5.37
C ALA A 98 23.71 -0.53 6.57
N ALA A 99 22.77 0.38 6.79
CA ALA A 99 22.78 1.30 7.93
C ALA A 99 22.34 0.63 9.25
N ASP A 100 22.17 -0.69 9.30
CA ASP A 100 21.81 -1.45 10.50
C ASP A 100 20.56 -0.91 11.22
N ILE A 101 19.46 -0.78 10.45
CA ILE A 101 18.14 -0.37 10.95
C ILE A 101 17.42 -1.52 11.67
N ASP A 102 16.51 -1.19 12.59
CA ASP A 102 15.70 -2.16 13.33
C ASP A 102 14.39 -2.50 12.61
N LEU A 103 13.89 -1.58 11.77
CA LEU A 103 12.67 -1.69 10.98
C LEU A 103 12.79 -0.85 9.70
N LEU A 104 12.30 -1.38 8.59
CA LEU A 104 12.15 -0.65 7.34
C LEU A 104 10.67 -0.34 7.07
N VAL A 105 10.33 0.94 6.90
CA VAL A 105 9.04 1.37 6.39
C VAL A 105 9.18 1.68 4.90
N ALA A 106 8.34 1.05 4.09
CA ALA A 106 8.30 1.24 2.64
C ALA A 106 6.99 1.93 2.24
N ILE A 107 7.08 3.10 1.61
CA ILE A 107 5.94 3.90 1.17
C ILE A 107 5.84 3.84 -0.35
N GLY A 108 4.83 3.14 -0.83
CA GLY A 108 4.59 2.87 -2.26
C GLY A 108 4.98 1.46 -2.70
N THR A 109 4.27 0.92 -3.69
CA THR A 109 4.51 -0.43 -4.25
C THR A 109 5.95 -0.63 -4.73
N PRO A 110 6.59 0.32 -5.49
CA PRO A 110 7.97 0.15 -5.90
C PRO A 110 8.97 0.20 -4.73
N ALA A 111 8.65 0.97 -3.65
CA ALA A 111 9.48 0.99 -2.45
C ALA A 111 9.41 -0.34 -1.70
N LEU A 112 8.22 -0.96 -1.61
CA LEU A 112 8.06 -2.29 -1.03
C LEU A 112 8.82 -3.35 -1.82
N LEU A 113 8.72 -3.34 -3.16
CA LEU A 113 9.47 -4.23 -4.05
C LEU A 113 10.98 -4.12 -3.81
N ALA A 114 11.50 -2.89 -3.73
CA ALA A 114 12.91 -2.63 -3.47
C ALA A 114 13.33 -3.06 -2.06
N ALA A 115 12.51 -2.81 -1.05
CA ALA A 115 12.73 -3.21 0.34
C ALA A 115 12.81 -4.73 0.49
N ILE A 116 11.87 -5.47 -0.11
CA ILE A 116 11.85 -6.94 -0.10
C ILE A 116 13.09 -7.51 -0.81
N GLY A 117 13.50 -6.89 -1.92
CA GLY A 117 14.68 -7.34 -2.68
C GLY A 117 16.01 -7.09 -1.96
N ALA A 118 16.08 -6.10 -1.07
CA ALA A 118 17.29 -5.72 -0.37
C ALA A 118 17.39 -6.31 1.05
N ALA A 119 16.26 -6.45 1.74
CA ALA A 119 16.24 -6.82 3.15
C ALA A 119 16.46 -8.32 3.37
N PRO A 120 17.31 -8.72 4.33
CA PRO A 120 17.35 -10.10 4.79
C PRO A 120 16.02 -10.45 5.48
N GLY A 121 15.64 -11.74 5.48
CA GLY A 121 14.40 -12.21 6.10
C GLY A 121 14.26 -11.93 7.61
N SER A 122 15.34 -11.54 8.26
CA SER A 122 15.36 -11.13 9.67
C SER A 122 15.07 -9.65 9.89
N LEU A 123 15.12 -8.80 8.85
CA LEU A 123 14.78 -7.39 8.96
C LEU A 123 13.27 -7.21 8.72
N PRO A 124 12.50 -6.73 9.70
CA PRO A 124 11.09 -6.49 9.50
C PRO A 124 10.83 -5.31 8.56
N ILE A 125 9.77 -5.45 7.76
CA ILE A 125 9.28 -4.45 6.83
C ILE A 125 7.81 -4.17 7.15
N VAL A 126 7.47 -2.90 7.29
CA VAL A 126 6.09 -2.41 7.31
C VAL A 126 5.88 -1.53 6.09
N PHE A 127 4.83 -1.76 5.33
CA PHE A 127 4.54 -0.94 4.15
C PHE A 127 3.23 -0.18 4.30
N CYS A 128 3.10 0.90 3.55
CA CYS A 128 1.88 1.68 3.39
C CYS A 128 1.85 2.36 2.01
N TYR A 129 0.72 2.97 1.66
CA TYR A 129 0.51 3.57 0.35
C TYR A 129 0.87 2.60 -0.78
N CYS A 130 0.33 1.39 -0.67
CA CYS A 130 0.72 0.27 -1.54
C CYS A 130 -0.52 -0.44 -2.08
N ALA A 131 -0.82 -0.24 -3.36
CA ALA A 131 -1.95 -0.89 -4.02
C ALA A 131 -1.70 -2.36 -4.35
N ASN A 132 -0.43 -2.72 -4.62
CA ASN A 132 -0.09 -4.07 -5.07
C ASN A 132 1.03 -4.73 -4.25
N PRO A 133 0.79 -5.07 -2.97
CA PRO A 133 1.79 -5.77 -2.17
C PRO A 133 2.08 -7.19 -2.71
N TRP A 134 1.13 -7.82 -3.38
CA TRP A 134 1.27 -9.14 -3.99
C TRP A 134 2.31 -9.13 -5.11
N GLY A 135 2.18 -8.20 -6.06
CA GLY A 135 3.14 -7.99 -7.14
C GLY A 135 4.51 -7.52 -6.65
N ALA A 136 4.57 -6.84 -5.51
CA ALA A 136 5.83 -6.51 -4.84
C ALA A 136 6.49 -7.72 -4.15
N GLY A 137 5.81 -8.88 -4.09
CA GLY A 137 6.33 -10.10 -3.51
C GLY A 137 6.16 -10.21 -1.99
N ALA A 138 5.22 -9.46 -1.40
CA ALA A 138 4.93 -9.54 0.04
C ALA A 138 4.32 -10.88 0.45
N GLY A 139 3.58 -11.54 -0.44
CA GLY A 139 2.93 -12.83 -0.19
C GLY A 139 1.79 -13.11 -1.15
N GLY A 140 1.02 -14.15 -0.88
CA GLY A 140 -0.14 -14.56 -1.70
C GLY A 140 -1.48 -14.02 -1.21
N SER A 141 -1.59 -13.63 0.06
CA SER A 141 -2.83 -13.12 0.64
C SER A 141 -2.57 -12.24 1.87
N ALA A 142 -3.65 -11.69 2.43
CA ALA A 142 -3.59 -10.87 3.64
C ALA A 142 -3.00 -11.61 4.85
N THR A 143 -3.15 -12.92 4.92
CA THR A 143 -2.71 -13.77 6.04
C THR A 143 -1.59 -14.74 5.67
N GLU A 144 -1.38 -14.99 4.37
CA GLU A 144 -0.30 -15.85 3.87
C GLU A 144 0.77 -14.98 3.19
N HIS A 145 1.60 -14.37 3.99
CA HIS A 145 2.63 -13.44 3.54
C HIS A 145 4.00 -13.73 4.16
N ARG A 146 5.03 -13.04 3.70
CA ARG A 146 6.40 -13.20 4.22
C ARG A 146 6.45 -13.00 5.72
N ALA A 147 7.25 -13.82 6.39
CA ALA A 147 7.38 -13.79 7.86
C ALA A 147 7.87 -12.44 8.42
N ASN A 148 8.57 -11.66 7.61
CA ASN A 148 9.14 -10.37 7.98
C ASN A 148 8.41 -9.16 7.37
N VAL A 149 7.26 -9.34 6.72
CA VAL A 149 6.54 -8.25 6.02
C VAL A 149 5.11 -8.13 6.55
N THR A 150 4.66 -6.93 6.82
CA THR A 150 3.25 -6.56 7.06
C THR A 150 3.01 -5.13 6.60
N GLY A 151 1.79 -4.66 6.60
CA GLY A 151 1.47 -3.28 6.24
C GLY A 151 0.01 -3.05 5.92
N THR A 152 -0.26 -1.86 5.37
CA THR A 152 -1.58 -1.44 4.92
C THR A 152 -1.70 -1.54 3.40
N VAL A 153 -2.85 -2.02 2.93
CA VAL A 153 -3.13 -2.23 1.50
C VAL A 153 -4.12 -1.17 1.03
N THR A 154 -3.73 -0.36 0.07
CA THR A 154 -4.54 0.74 -0.47
C THR A 154 -5.00 0.49 -1.91
N THR A 155 -5.23 -0.78 -2.27
CA THR A 155 -5.78 -1.13 -3.59
C THR A 155 -7.10 -0.39 -3.83
N THR A 156 -7.20 0.32 -4.95
CA THR A 156 -8.37 1.14 -5.28
C THR A 156 -9.67 0.34 -5.18
N ALA A 157 -10.66 0.89 -4.52
CA ALA A 157 -12.00 0.31 -4.41
C ALA A 157 -12.78 0.48 -5.73
N VAL A 158 -12.23 -0.08 -6.84
CA VAL A 158 -12.74 0.13 -8.22
C VAL A 158 -14.22 -0.19 -8.36
N GLY A 159 -14.71 -1.19 -7.62
CA GLY A 159 -16.13 -1.55 -7.61
C GLY A 159 -17.02 -0.43 -7.08
N GLU A 160 -16.60 0.21 -6.01
CA GLU A 160 -17.33 1.32 -5.41
C GLU A 160 -17.19 2.59 -6.25
N LEU A 161 -16.01 2.86 -6.77
CA LEU A 161 -15.75 4.00 -7.64
C LEU A 161 -16.63 3.94 -8.90
N LEU A 162 -16.76 2.78 -9.54
CA LEU A 162 -17.67 2.58 -10.68
C LEU A 162 -19.14 2.70 -10.28
N ARG A 163 -19.54 2.22 -9.09
CA ARG A 163 -20.92 2.41 -8.59
C ARG A 163 -21.26 3.89 -8.46
N VAL A 164 -20.34 4.67 -7.90
CA VAL A 164 -20.50 6.13 -7.76
C VAL A 164 -20.55 6.77 -9.14
N ALA A 165 -19.69 6.37 -10.08
CA ALA A 165 -19.70 6.86 -11.46
C ALA A 165 -21.06 6.62 -12.16
N GLN A 166 -21.63 5.42 -12.04
CA GLN A 166 -22.94 5.10 -12.62
C GLN A 166 -24.10 5.90 -12.02
N LEU A 167 -23.99 6.31 -10.74
CA LEU A 167 -24.99 7.18 -10.10
C LEU A 167 -24.86 8.66 -10.53
N LEU A 168 -23.65 9.10 -10.84
CA LEU A 168 -23.36 10.49 -11.24
C LEU A 168 -23.50 10.71 -12.74
N VAL A 169 -23.29 9.69 -13.55
CA VAL A 169 -23.32 9.76 -15.01
C VAL A 169 -24.42 8.85 -15.55
N PRO A 170 -25.63 9.39 -15.83
CA PRO A 170 -26.72 8.59 -16.37
C PRO A 170 -26.34 7.93 -17.70
N ASN A 171 -26.73 6.66 -17.88
CA ASN A 171 -26.43 5.87 -19.08
C ASN A 171 -24.92 5.72 -19.37
N LEU A 172 -24.11 5.65 -18.33
CA LEU A 172 -22.68 5.37 -18.45
C LEU A 172 -22.48 4.04 -19.20
N GLN A 173 -21.76 4.08 -20.32
CA GLN A 173 -21.40 2.91 -21.13
C GLN A 173 -19.90 2.74 -21.25
N GLN A 174 -19.16 3.86 -21.21
CA GLN A 174 -17.74 3.86 -21.51
C GLN A 174 -16.97 4.75 -20.55
N VAL A 175 -15.94 4.17 -19.93
CA VAL A 175 -15.02 4.88 -19.02
C VAL A 175 -13.61 4.90 -19.58
N GLY A 176 -12.87 5.96 -19.28
CA GLY A 176 -11.48 6.12 -19.65
C GLY A 176 -10.55 5.86 -18.46
N LEU A 177 -9.35 5.41 -18.78
CA LEU A 177 -8.23 5.24 -17.83
C LEU A 177 -6.95 5.74 -18.49
N LEU A 178 -6.20 6.56 -17.76
CA LEU A 178 -4.78 6.84 -18.03
C LEU A 178 -3.94 6.01 -17.08
N TYR A 179 -2.91 5.32 -17.59
CA TYR A 179 -2.10 4.43 -16.75
C TYR A 179 -0.67 4.28 -17.26
N ASN A 180 0.26 3.98 -16.37
CA ASN A 180 1.65 3.68 -16.71
C ASN A 180 1.90 2.15 -16.63
N PRO A 181 2.03 1.44 -17.76
CA PRO A 181 2.24 0.00 -17.75
C PRO A 181 3.60 -0.44 -17.17
N ALA A 182 4.55 0.48 -17.02
CA ALA A 182 5.84 0.21 -16.39
C ALA A 182 5.80 0.22 -14.86
N GLU A 183 4.71 0.71 -14.27
CA GLU A 183 4.51 0.73 -12.82
C GLU A 183 3.70 -0.49 -12.35
N PRO A 184 4.22 -1.29 -11.39
CA PRO A 184 3.52 -2.50 -10.93
C PRO A 184 2.16 -2.25 -10.28
N ASN A 185 1.99 -1.11 -9.60
CA ASN A 185 0.70 -0.68 -9.03
C ASN A 185 -0.28 -0.32 -10.14
N SER A 186 0.11 0.56 -11.05
CA SER A 186 -0.73 1.06 -12.14
C SER A 186 -1.21 -0.07 -13.06
N SER A 187 -0.32 -0.96 -13.51
CA SER A 187 -0.69 -2.14 -14.31
C SER A 187 -1.66 -3.06 -13.59
N PHE A 188 -1.44 -3.32 -12.31
CA PHE A 188 -2.31 -4.17 -11.50
C PHE A 188 -3.71 -3.55 -11.37
N GLU A 189 -3.79 -2.27 -11.05
CA GLU A 189 -5.07 -1.58 -10.91
C GLU A 189 -5.81 -1.39 -12.23
N ALA A 190 -5.10 -1.19 -13.33
CA ALA A 190 -5.69 -1.17 -14.66
C ALA A 190 -6.41 -2.48 -15.01
N GLU A 191 -5.84 -3.62 -14.61
CA GLU A 191 -6.49 -4.92 -14.80
C GLU A 191 -7.67 -5.14 -13.83
N LEU A 192 -7.57 -4.68 -12.58
CA LEU A 192 -8.70 -4.70 -11.64
C LEU A 192 -9.88 -3.86 -12.16
N LEU A 193 -9.58 -2.66 -12.67
CA LEU A 193 -10.61 -1.81 -13.26
C LEU A 193 -11.21 -2.46 -14.51
N ALA A 194 -10.41 -3.08 -15.38
CA ALA A 194 -10.91 -3.78 -16.55
C ALA A 194 -11.89 -4.90 -16.19
N GLN A 195 -11.56 -5.70 -15.18
CA GLN A 195 -12.45 -6.75 -14.67
C GLN A 195 -13.76 -6.17 -14.11
N ALA A 196 -13.67 -5.11 -13.30
CA ALA A 196 -14.83 -4.48 -12.69
C ALA A 196 -15.75 -3.81 -13.73
N VAL A 197 -15.18 -3.23 -14.78
CA VAL A 197 -15.89 -2.63 -15.92
C VAL A 197 -16.63 -3.71 -16.71
N ALA A 198 -15.96 -4.83 -17.01
CA ALA A 198 -16.56 -5.97 -17.73
C ALA A 198 -17.74 -6.58 -16.94
N GLN A 199 -17.61 -6.75 -15.63
CA GLN A 199 -18.69 -7.25 -14.76
C GLN A 199 -19.94 -6.37 -14.78
N ARG A 200 -19.79 -5.07 -15.08
CA ARG A 200 -20.87 -4.09 -15.20
C ARG A 200 -21.36 -3.87 -16.62
N GLN A 201 -20.84 -4.64 -17.58
CA GLN A 201 -21.14 -4.49 -19.01
C GLN A 201 -20.81 -3.08 -19.55
N LEU A 202 -19.80 -2.43 -18.97
CA LEU A 202 -19.24 -1.19 -19.45
C LEU A 202 -18.05 -1.46 -20.38
N GLN A 203 -17.62 -0.44 -21.12
CA GLN A 203 -16.40 -0.47 -21.92
C GLN A 203 -15.30 0.33 -21.23
N LEU A 204 -14.07 -0.20 -21.24
CA LEU A 204 -12.88 0.50 -20.76
C LEU A 204 -12.01 0.89 -21.95
N VAL A 205 -11.74 2.20 -22.06
CA VAL A 205 -10.74 2.75 -22.97
C VAL A 205 -9.50 3.10 -22.16
N ARG A 206 -8.34 2.61 -22.59
CA ARG A 206 -7.07 2.81 -21.89
C ARG A 206 -6.08 3.54 -22.79
N GLU A 207 -5.46 4.58 -22.25
CA GLU A 207 -4.33 5.27 -22.91
C GLU A 207 -3.12 5.26 -21.97
N VAL A 208 -1.95 5.10 -22.56
CA VAL A 208 -0.69 5.00 -21.83
C VAL A 208 -0.15 6.40 -21.55
N VAL A 209 0.31 6.61 -20.32
CA VAL A 209 1.09 7.77 -19.90
C VAL A 209 2.33 7.29 -19.16
N THR A 210 3.51 7.71 -19.61
CA THR A 210 4.79 7.34 -19.02
C THR A 210 5.53 8.53 -18.43
N ASP A 211 5.08 9.73 -18.79
CA ASP A 211 5.60 11.02 -18.37
C ASP A 211 4.47 12.04 -18.24
N LEU A 212 4.66 13.09 -17.45
CA LEU A 212 3.71 14.20 -17.31
C LEU A 212 3.40 14.89 -18.63
N ALA A 213 4.37 14.94 -19.54
CA ALA A 213 4.21 15.54 -20.87
C ALA A 213 3.21 14.76 -21.75
N ASP A 214 2.99 13.47 -21.48
CA ASP A 214 2.06 12.62 -22.23
C ASP A 214 0.58 12.91 -21.88
N LEU A 215 0.32 13.46 -20.68
CA LEU A 215 -1.05 13.62 -20.15
C LEU A 215 -2.03 14.35 -21.10
N PRO A 216 -1.67 15.51 -21.71
CA PRO A 216 -2.61 16.23 -22.58
C PRO A 216 -2.99 15.44 -23.82
N GLU A 217 -2.04 14.77 -24.46
CA GLU A 217 -2.29 14.00 -25.69
C GLU A 217 -3.10 12.75 -25.38
N ALA A 218 -2.70 11.98 -24.37
CA ALA A 218 -3.41 10.77 -23.94
C ALA A 218 -4.85 11.09 -23.49
N PHE A 219 -5.06 12.21 -22.79
CA PHE A 219 -6.40 12.69 -22.44
C PHE A 219 -7.23 13.02 -23.68
N GLN A 220 -6.67 13.70 -24.68
CA GLN A 220 -7.36 13.98 -25.96
C GLN A 220 -7.71 12.71 -26.73
N LEU A 221 -6.87 11.67 -26.66
CA LEU A 221 -7.18 10.38 -27.27
C LEU A 221 -8.42 9.75 -26.62
N LEU A 222 -8.52 9.74 -25.28
CA LEU A 222 -9.72 9.28 -24.58
C LEU A 222 -10.97 10.07 -24.99
N GLN A 223 -10.86 11.41 -25.09
CA GLN A 223 -11.99 12.25 -25.53
C GLN A 223 -12.47 11.90 -26.94
N ARG A 224 -11.54 11.70 -27.89
CA ARG A 224 -11.89 11.31 -29.27
C ARG A 224 -12.58 9.95 -29.35
N GLN A 225 -12.32 9.05 -28.40
CA GLN A 225 -12.97 7.75 -28.30
C GLN A 225 -14.33 7.81 -27.59
N GLY A 226 -14.76 8.98 -27.11
CA GLY A 226 -16.10 9.20 -26.59
C GLY A 226 -16.34 8.68 -25.18
N VAL A 227 -15.28 8.61 -24.33
CA VAL A 227 -15.43 8.25 -22.92
C VAL A 227 -16.36 9.23 -22.20
N GLN A 228 -17.18 8.71 -21.29
CA GLN A 228 -18.22 9.49 -20.60
C GLN A 228 -17.81 9.85 -19.16
N ALA A 229 -16.82 9.15 -18.61
CA ALA A 229 -16.19 9.45 -17.35
C ALA A 229 -14.74 8.98 -17.38
N LEU A 230 -13.88 9.67 -16.63
CA LEU A 230 -12.50 9.27 -16.39
C LEU A 230 -12.39 8.67 -15.00
N ILE A 231 -11.82 7.47 -14.90
CA ILE A 231 -11.52 6.81 -13.64
C ILE A 231 -10.01 6.84 -13.45
N LYS A 232 -9.55 7.51 -12.39
CA LYS A 232 -8.16 7.47 -11.98
C LYS A 232 -8.01 6.39 -10.91
N VAL A 233 -6.98 5.58 -11.05
CA VAL A 233 -6.51 4.58 -10.07
C VAL A 233 -5.11 4.93 -9.61
N GLU A 234 -4.52 4.21 -8.64
CA GLU A 234 -3.18 4.52 -8.14
C GLU A 234 -2.13 4.37 -9.26
N ASP A 235 -1.67 5.51 -9.73
CA ASP A 235 -0.68 5.68 -10.79
C ASP A 235 0.16 6.92 -10.48
N TYR A 236 1.48 6.82 -10.49
CA TYR A 236 2.33 7.92 -10.03
C TYR A 236 2.42 9.08 -11.03
N VAL A 237 2.29 8.85 -12.34
CA VAL A 237 2.27 9.92 -13.34
C VAL A 237 1.00 10.76 -13.19
N THR A 238 -0.16 10.10 -13.08
CA THR A 238 -1.44 10.78 -12.89
C THR A 238 -1.61 11.37 -11.50
N LEU A 239 -0.92 10.83 -10.48
CA LEU A 239 -0.86 11.41 -9.14
C LEU A 239 -0.06 12.71 -9.14
N GLU A 240 1.14 12.71 -9.73
CA GLU A 240 1.99 13.90 -9.84
C GLU A 240 1.33 14.98 -10.72
N GLY A 241 0.65 14.57 -11.80
CA GLY A 241 -0.07 15.45 -12.72
C GLY A 241 -1.54 15.66 -12.39
N PHE A 242 -2.00 15.40 -11.15
CA PHE A 242 -3.42 15.38 -10.84
C PHE A 242 -4.13 16.72 -11.09
N ASP A 243 -3.53 17.85 -10.72
CA ASP A 243 -4.08 19.18 -10.98
C ASP A 243 -4.27 19.44 -12.47
N GLN A 244 -3.31 19.03 -13.30
CA GLN A 244 -3.39 19.14 -14.75
C GLN A 244 -4.52 18.26 -15.30
N LEU A 245 -4.60 17.02 -14.83
CA LEU A 245 -5.64 16.08 -15.25
C LEU A 245 -7.04 16.58 -14.87
N ALA A 246 -7.21 17.08 -13.66
CA ALA A 246 -8.47 17.65 -13.18
C ALA A 246 -8.89 18.89 -13.98
N ALA A 247 -7.94 19.75 -14.32
CA ALA A 247 -8.19 20.92 -15.16
C ALA A 247 -8.63 20.52 -16.58
N LEU A 248 -7.96 19.55 -17.20
CA LEU A 248 -8.33 19.00 -18.52
C LEU A 248 -9.73 18.39 -18.48
N ALA A 249 -10.03 17.58 -17.46
CA ALA A 249 -11.33 16.95 -17.28
C ALA A 249 -12.46 18.00 -17.15
N LEU A 250 -12.24 19.02 -16.32
CA LEU A 250 -13.20 20.10 -16.13
C LEU A 250 -13.45 20.89 -17.42
N GLN A 251 -12.38 21.25 -18.15
CA GLN A 251 -12.45 21.97 -19.41
C GLN A 251 -13.23 21.18 -20.47
N ALA A 252 -13.02 19.89 -20.50
CA ALA A 252 -13.70 18.96 -21.41
C ALA A 252 -15.12 18.62 -20.97
N ARG A 253 -15.56 19.07 -19.79
CA ARG A 253 -16.80 18.65 -19.15
C ARG A 253 -16.91 17.14 -18.96
N LEU A 254 -15.78 16.47 -18.76
CA LEU A 254 -15.69 15.03 -18.51
C LEU A 254 -15.61 14.79 -17.00
N PRO A 255 -16.56 14.04 -16.42
CA PRO A 255 -16.50 13.67 -15.01
C PRO A 255 -15.23 12.88 -14.69
N LEU A 256 -14.42 13.34 -13.74
CA LEU A 256 -13.25 12.66 -13.20
C LEU A 256 -13.60 12.10 -11.81
N LEU A 257 -13.38 10.82 -11.63
CA LEU A 257 -13.46 10.14 -10.33
C LEU A 257 -12.09 9.54 -10.01
N ALA A 258 -11.68 9.59 -8.74
CA ALA A 258 -10.36 9.17 -8.31
C ALA A 258 -10.38 8.44 -6.95
N GLU A 259 -9.25 7.84 -6.60
CA GLU A 259 -9.07 7.05 -5.36
C GLU A 259 -8.46 7.86 -4.21
N GLU A 260 -7.90 9.05 -4.48
CA GLU A 260 -7.12 9.81 -3.49
C GLU A 260 -7.96 10.93 -2.84
N PRO A 261 -8.55 10.69 -1.64
CA PRO A 261 -9.47 11.66 -1.00
C PRO A 261 -8.79 12.96 -0.56
N ASP A 262 -7.48 12.99 -0.39
CA ASP A 262 -6.76 14.19 0.02
C ASP A 262 -6.82 15.28 -1.07
N ASP A 263 -7.03 14.87 -2.33
CA ASP A 263 -7.25 15.76 -3.48
C ASP A 263 -8.74 16.08 -3.74
N ALA A 264 -9.65 15.67 -2.87
CA ALA A 264 -11.10 15.86 -3.09
C ALA A 264 -11.52 17.34 -3.21
N GLY A 265 -10.72 18.27 -2.71
CA GLY A 265 -10.91 19.72 -2.89
C GLY A 265 -10.48 20.24 -4.25
N VAL A 266 -9.76 19.50 -5.06
CA VAL A 266 -9.28 19.91 -6.38
C VAL A 266 -10.45 20.10 -7.33
N LEU A 267 -10.55 21.29 -7.89
CA LEU A 267 -11.60 21.62 -8.85
C LEU A 267 -11.38 20.85 -10.15
N GLY A 268 -12.36 20.07 -10.56
CA GLY A 268 -12.30 19.18 -11.71
C GLY A 268 -12.44 17.71 -11.32
N CYS A 269 -12.07 17.34 -10.10
CA CYS A 269 -12.44 16.03 -9.56
C CYS A 269 -13.88 16.07 -9.01
N LEU A 270 -14.73 15.15 -9.46
CA LEU A 270 -16.16 15.12 -9.11
C LEU A 270 -16.41 14.30 -7.85
N ALA A 271 -15.76 13.16 -7.72
CA ALA A 271 -15.90 12.25 -6.58
C ALA A 271 -14.62 11.46 -6.33
N MET A 272 -14.38 11.11 -5.08
CA MET A 272 -13.28 10.25 -4.68
C MET A 272 -13.75 9.16 -3.74
N VAL A 273 -13.17 7.96 -3.91
CA VAL A 273 -13.47 6.78 -3.07
C VAL A 273 -12.16 6.12 -2.66
N GLY A 274 -11.81 6.23 -1.38
CA GLY A 274 -10.54 5.68 -0.92
C GLY A 274 -10.27 5.94 0.56
N TRP A 275 -9.01 6.07 0.90
CA TRP A 275 -8.54 6.30 2.27
C TRP A 275 -7.68 7.56 2.30
N ARG A 276 -7.79 8.33 3.38
CA ARG A 276 -6.90 9.49 3.56
C ARG A 276 -5.47 9.02 3.85
N SER A 277 -4.51 9.63 3.18
CA SER A 277 -3.08 9.31 3.30
C SER A 277 -2.58 9.38 4.75
N ILE A 278 -3.07 10.35 5.54
CA ILE A 278 -2.72 10.45 6.96
C ILE A 278 -3.18 9.24 7.79
N GLN A 279 -4.37 8.70 7.49
CA GLN A 279 -4.94 7.55 8.21
C GLN A 279 -4.20 6.27 7.85
N ASP A 280 -3.86 6.10 6.57
CA ASP A 280 -3.05 4.98 6.10
C ASP A 280 -1.68 4.98 6.79
N GLY A 281 -1.01 6.12 6.80
CA GLY A 281 0.26 6.29 7.51
C GLY A 281 0.15 6.01 9.00
N GLN A 282 -0.87 6.53 9.69
CA GLN A 282 -1.09 6.29 11.11
C GLN A 282 -1.27 4.81 11.41
N ARG A 283 -2.05 4.11 10.59
CA ARG A 283 -2.24 2.66 10.73
C ARG A 283 -0.94 1.89 10.53
N ALA A 284 -0.13 2.25 9.54
CA ALA A 284 1.20 1.67 9.34
C ALA A 284 2.15 1.95 10.52
N GLY A 285 2.08 3.17 11.10
CA GLY A 285 2.83 3.52 12.31
C GLY A 285 2.44 2.70 13.53
N GLU A 286 1.16 2.38 13.69
CA GLU A 286 0.68 1.45 14.72
C GLU A 286 1.26 0.04 14.53
N LEU A 287 1.20 -0.50 13.29
CA LEU A 287 1.81 -1.80 12.95
C LEU A 287 3.31 -1.79 13.21
N ALA A 288 4.00 -0.74 12.79
CA ALA A 288 5.44 -0.55 13.03
C ALA A 288 5.77 -0.57 14.52
N SER A 289 4.93 0.06 15.36
CA SER A 289 5.10 0.08 16.80
C SER A 289 4.95 -1.31 17.44
N GLN A 290 4.01 -2.12 16.95
CA GLN A 290 3.82 -3.52 17.41
C GLN A 290 5.04 -4.37 17.04
N VAL A 291 5.54 -4.21 15.82
CA VAL A 291 6.75 -4.91 15.36
C VAL A 291 7.97 -4.52 16.18
N LEU A 292 8.18 -3.24 16.45
CA LEU A 292 9.28 -2.77 17.31
C LEU A 292 9.19 -3.30 18.76
N ARG A 293 7.97 -3.58 19.25
CA ARG A 293 7.75 -4.23 20.56
C ARG A 293 7.94 -5.75 20.53
N GLY A 294 8.21 -6.35 19.37
CA GLY A 294 8.50 -7.77 19.23
C GLY A 294 7.36 -8.62 18.66
N THR A 295 6.24 -8.02 18.23
CA THR A 295 5.21 -8.75 17.49
C THR A 295 5.76 -9.16 16.13
N ALA A 296 5.66 -10.44 15.80
CA ALA A 296 6.13 -10.93 14.50
C ALA A 296 5.25 -10.37 13.36
N PRO A 297 5.82 -9.79 12.30
CA PRO A 297 5.03 -9.31 11.16
C PRO A 297 4.10 -10.38 10.60
N ALA A 298 4.52 -11.64 10.57
CA ALA A 298 3.70 -12.78 10.12
C ALA A 298 2.37 -12.96 10.87
N SER A 299 2.25 -12.44 12.09
CA SER A 299 1.02 -12.49 12.88
C SER A 299 0.10 -11.28 12.68
N LEU A 300 0.55 -10.31 11.90
CA LEU A 300 -0.17 -9.07 11.62
C LEU A 300 -0.66 -9.12 10.16
N PRO A 301 -1.95 -9.35 9.90
CA PRO A 301 -2.46 -9.45 8.55
C PRO A 301 -2.32 -8.12 7.79
N MET A 302 -2.04 -8.21 6.50
CA MET A 302 -2.02 -7.07 5.59
C MET A 302 -3.45 -6.69 5.24
N GLN A 303 -3.90 -5.51 5.66
CA GLN A 303 -5.29 -5.07 5.54
C GLN A 303 -5.37 -3.62 5.11
N PRO A 304 -6.49 -3.18 4.49
CA PRO A 304 -6.75 -1.76 4.31
C PRO A 304 -6.73 -1.01 5.65
N PRO A 305 -6.46 0.30 5.64
CA PRO A 305 -6.45 1.11 6.87
C PRO A 305 -7.84 1.25 7.53
N GLY A 306 -8.89 0.86 6.83
CA GLY A 306 -10.29 0.88 7.25
C GLY A 306 -11.21 0.67 6.05
N ASP A 307 -12.50 0.99 6.20
CA ASP A 307 -13.42 1.03 5.06
C ASP A 307 -13.14 2.28 4.19
N PRO A 308 -13.25 2.19 2.85
CA PRO A 308 -13.07 3.34 1.99
C PRO A 308 -14.21 4.35 2.19
N GLY A 309 -13.86 5.62 2.28
CA GLY A 309 -14.80 6.72 2.34
C GLY A 309 -15.20 7.23 0.96
N LEU A 310 -16.27 8.03 0.91
CA LEU A 310 -16.71 8.79 -0.27
C LEU A 310 -16.59 10.28 0.00
N TRP A 311 -15.96 11.01 -0.91
CA TRP A 311 -15.89 12.46 -0.95
C TRP A 311 -16.51 12.96 -2.25
N LEU A 312 -17.26 14.06 -2.19
CA LEU A 312 -17.92 14.67 -3.34
C LEU A 312 -17.48 16.13 -3.44
N ASN A 313 -17.31 16.61 -4.67
CA ASN A 313 -17.01 18.01 -4.95
C ASN A 313 -18.22 18.70 -5.58
N ARG A 314 -18.87 19.58 -4.80
CA ARG A 314 -20.09 20.29 -5.21
C ARG A 314 -19.81 21.34 -6.27
N ASP A 315 -18.67 22.02 -6.20
CA ASP A 315 -18.30 23.03 -7.19
C ASP A 315 -18.03 22.42 -8.55
N THR A 316 -17.32 21.28 -8.58
CA THR A 316 -17.14 20.50 -9.80
C THR A 316 -18.48 20.00 -10.33
N ALA A 317 -19.35 19.44 -9.47
CA ALA A 317 -20.68 18.97 -9.85
C ALA A 317 -21.51 20.09 -10.50
N ARG A 318 -21.52 21.30 -9.90
CA ARG A 318 -22.21 22.46 -10.45
C ARG A 318 -21.68 22.89 -11.82
N ARG A 319 -20.35 22.92 -11.98
CA ARG A 319 -19.71 23.30 -13.26
C ARG A 319 -19.96 22.29 -14.35
N LEU A 320 -20.03 21.02 -14.02
CA LEU A 320 -20.37 19.95 -14.96
C LEU A 320 -21.88 19.85 -15.23
N GLY A 321 -22.72 20.49 -14.42
CA GLY A 321 -24.19 20.35 -14.50
C GLY A 321 -24.70 18.99 -14.01
N ILE A 322 -23.95 18.32 -13.16
CA ILE A 322 -24.27 16.98 -12.63
C ILE A 322 -24.94 17.13 -11.25
N PRO A 323 -26.19 16.68 -11.10
CA PRO A 323 -26.84 16.69 -9.80
C PRO A 323 -26.20 15.63 -8.89
N LEU A 324 -25.97 15.97 -7.61
CA LEU A 324 -25.53 15.02 -6.62
C LEU A 324 -26.74 14.31 -6.00
N PRO A 325 -26.91 12.99 -6.19
CA PRO A 325 -28.04 12.24 -5.64
C PRO A 325 -28.05 12.25 -4.12
N ALA A 326 -29.23 12.33 -3.51
CA ALA A 326 -29.40 12.30 -2.04
C ALA A 326 -28.75 11.07 -1.40
N SER A 327 -28.79 9.93 -2.08
CA SER A 327 -28.14 8.69 -1.63
C SER A 327 -26.63 8.84 -1.49
N LEU A 328 -25.95 9.54 -2.41
CA LEU A 328 -24.51 9.80 -2.32
C LEU A 328 -24.20 10.85 -1.26
N LEU A 329 -25.04 11.91 -1.16
CA LEU A 329 -24.86 12.94 -0.14
C LEU A 329 -24.92 12.37 1.29
N THR A 330 -25.81 11.38 1.52
CA THR A 330 -25.92 10.71 2.83
C THR A 330 -24.73 9.79 3.13
N GLN A 331 -24.11 9.18 2.09
CA GLN A 331 -22.97 8.27 2.24
C GLN A 331 -21.63 9.01 2.33
N ALA A 332 -21.58 10.25 1.83
CA ALA A 332 -20.34 11.00 1.75
C ALA A 332 -19.80 11.35 3.15
N GLN A 333 -18.51 11.08 3.37
CA GLN A 333 -17.77 11.58 4.55
C GLN A 333 -17.62 13.10 4.52
N ALA A 334 -17.49 13.68 3.33
CA ALA A 334 -17.52 15.12 3.13
C ALA A 334 -18.04 15.49 1.74
N VAL A 335 -18.67 16.65 1.67
CA VAL A 335 -19.08 17.33 0.43
C VAL A 335 -18.38 18.68 0.41
N LEU A 336 -17.38 18.81 -0.46
CA LEU A 336 -16.49 19.97 -0.58
C LEU A 336 -17.00 20.95 -1.64
N GLY A 337 -16.73 22.24 -1.47
CA GLY A 337 -17.12 23.29 -2.42
C GLY A 337 -18.49 23.90 -2.22
#